data_47eb436b72d01512510494ca752238b2
#
_entry.id   47eb436b72d01512510494ca752238b2
#
_cell.length_a   1.000
_cell.length_b   1.000
_cell.length_c   1.000
_cell.angle_alpha   90.00
_cell.angle_beta   90.00
_cell.angle_gamma   90.00
#
_symmetry.space_group_name_H-M   'P 1'
#
loop_
_entity.id
_entity.type
_entity.pdbx_description
1 polymer ?
#
loop_
_entity_poly.entity_id
_entity_poly.type
_entity_poly.pdbx_seq_one_letter_code
_entity_poly.pdbx_strand_id
1 'polypeptide(L)'
;QTRGLCAPSPPSTPTIRLTDLQRLGALSRERGSCCMVDGTFASPALVRLLAIDGVDVSIHAGTKYLGGHSDLTAGVVSSHDEDFMHRCAKAQKLFGGTLSAFDSFLLHRGIKTLDVRMGRHGRNALAVAAALEANPGVSRVFYPGLPSHPDHELAKRQFAAGGGFGGKMAFLVEGGRRPAQRLGESLC
;
A
#
# COMPACT_ATOMS: atom_id res chain seq x y z
N GLN A 1 -23.89 16.17 -11.28
CA GLN A 1 -23.90 15.62 -9.93
C GLN A 1 -22.45 15.40 -9.51
N THR A 2 -21.99 16.11 -8.48
CA THR A 2 -20.68 15.84 -7.84
C THR A 2 -20.77 14.49 -7.14
N ARG A 3 -20.18 13.46 -7.74
CA ARG A 3 -20.02 12.17 -7.06
C ARG A 3 -19.01 12.34 -5.94
N GLY A 4 -19.36 11.95 -4.71
CA GLY A 4 -18.41 11.91 -3.61
C GLY A 4 -17.21 11.03 -3.97
N LEU A 5 -16.00 11.39 -3.52
CA LEU A 5 -14.78 10.61 -3.69
C LEU A 5 -14.41 9.99 -2.35
N CYS A 6 -14.15 8.69 -2.33
CA CYS A 6 -13.58 7.99 -1.20
C CYS A 6 -12.18 7.48 -1.56
N ALA A 7 -11.16 7.92 -0.84
CA ALA A 7 -9.76 7.60 -1.17
C ALA A 7 -8.96 7.13 0.05
N PRO A 8 -9.19 5.90 0.58
CA PRO A 8 -8.35 5.34 1.62
C PRO A 8 -7.01 4.86 1.07
N SER A 9 -5.99 4.84 1.92
CA SER A 9 -4.68 4.26 1.64
C SER A 9 -4.37 3.14 2.65
N PRO A 10 -4.86 1.90 2.43
CA PRO A 10 -4.52 0.76 3.29
C PRO A 10 -3.19 0.11 2.87
N PRO A 11 -2.30 -0.22 3.82
CA PRO A 11 -2.34 0.13 5.24
C PRO A 11 -1.96 1.58 5.50
N SER A 12 -2.69 2.22 6.43
CA SER A 12 -2.45 3.63 6.80
C SER A 12 -1.19 3.80 7.66
N THR A 13 -0.60 4.98 7.65
CA THR A 13 0.53 5.33 8.53
C THR A 13 0.07 6.30 9.61
N PRO A 14 0.69 6.27 10.81
CA PRO A 14 1.82 5.43 11.25
C PRO A 14 1.41 4.06 11.81
N THR A 15 0.17 3.84 12.18
CA THR A 15 -0.30 2.68 12.96
C THR A 15 -0.64 1.45 12.12
N ILE A 16 -0.39 1.50 10.83
CA ILE A 16 -0.60 0.40 9.86
C ILE A 16 -2.03 -0.18 9.89
N ARG A 17 -3.04 0.67 10.18
CA ARG A 17 -4.45 0.25 10.21
C ARG A 17 -4.94 -0.10 8.82
N LEU A 18 -5.81 -1.10 8.75
CA LEU A 18 -6.44 -1.53 7.52
C LEU A 18 -7.87 -1.01 7.40
N THR A 19 -8.25 -0.69 6.17
CA THR A 19 -9.64 -0.43 5.80
C THR A 19 -10.24 -1.70 5.20
N ASP A 20 -11.42 -2.09 5.65
CA ASP A 20 -12.18 -3.17 5.01
C ASP A 20 -12.67 -2.69 3.64
N LEU A 21 -11.97 -3.12 2.59
CA LEU A 21 -12.21 -2.66 1.23
C LEU A 21 -13.51 -3.19 0.65
N GLN A 22 -13.96 -4.38 1.05
CA GLN A 22 -15.23 -4.92 0.59
C GLN A 22 -16.40 -4.09 1.15
N ARG A 23 -16.35 -3.80 2.45
CA ARG A 23 -17.36 -2.94 3.08
C ARG A 23 -17.34 -1.52 2.51
N LEU A 24 -16.14 -1.00 2.23
CA LEU A 24 -15.98 0.32 1.63
C LEU A 24 -16.58 0.37 0.22
N GLY A 25 -16.29 -0.62 -0.63
CA GLY A 25 -16.83 -0.72 -1.98
C GLY A 25 -18.35 -0.80 -1.98
N ALA A 26 -18.94 -1.64 -1.12
CA ALA A 26 -20.38 -1.75 -0.95
C ALA A 26 -21.01 -0.40 -0.57
N LEU A 27 -20.44 0.29 0.44
CA LEU A 27 -20.91 1.59 0.89
C LEU A 27 -20.83 2.67 -0.21
N SER A 28 -19.74 2.67 -0.97
CA SER A 28 -19.53 3.61 -2.09
C SER A 28 -20.58 3.41 -3.18
N ARG A 29 -20.89 2.16 -3.48
CA ARG A 29 -21.95 1.81 -4.44
C ARG A 29 -23.33 2.26 -3.96
N GLU A 30 -23.70 1.97 -2.71
CA GLU A 30 -24.96 2.42 -2.11
C GLU A 30 -25.13 3.92 -2.17
N ARG A 31 -24.05 4.68 -2.03
CA ARG A 31 -24.04 6.14 -2.07
C ARG A 31 -23.86 6.73 -3.46
N GLY A 32 -23.70 5.93 -4.50
CA GLY A 32 -23.38 6.40 -5.86
C GLY A 32 -22.07 7.19 -5.92
N SER A 33 -21.12 6.90 -5.02
CA SER A 33 -19.82 7.56 -4.91
C SER A 33 -18.77 6.78 -5.68
N CYS A 34 -17.79 7.48 -6.27
CA CYS A 34 -16.61 6.85 -6.86
C CYS A 34 -15.65 6.38 -5.75
N CYS A 35 -15.33 5.11 -5.73
CA CYS A 35 -14.36 4.53 -4.80
C CYS A 35 -12.98 4.44 -5.45
N MET A 36 -12.08 5.28 -5.03
CA MET A 36 -10.68 5.28 -5.46
C MET A 36 -9.81 4.81 -4.28
N VAL A 37 -8.93 3.85 -4.51
CA VAL A 37 -8.08 3.28 -3.45
C VAL A 37 -6.60 3.39 -3.83
N ASP A 38 -5.81 3.97 -2.93
CA ASP A 38 -4.35 3.97 -3.04
C ASP A 38 -3.79 2.65 -2.49
N GLY A 39 -3.35 1.77 -3.39
CA GLY A 39 -2.77 0.47 -3.07
C GLY A 39 -1.25 0.47 -2.95
N THR A 40 -0.61 1.62 -2.85
CA THR A 40 0.86 1.74 -2.89
C THR A 40 1.58 0.79 -1.94
N PHE A 41 1.14 0.70 -0.68
CA PHE A 41 1.81 -0.12 0.33
C PHE A 41 1.37 -1.58 0.36
N ALA A 42 0.18 -1.88 -0.16
CA ALA A 42 -0.25 -3.26 -0.35
C ALA A 42 0.35 -3.86 -1.63
N SER A 43 0.44 -3.08 -2.69
CA SER A 43 0.74 -3.48 -4.06
C SER A 43 -0.28 -4.48 -4.64
N PRO A 44 -0.32 -4.69 -5.96
CA PRO A 44 -1.18 -5.70 -6.56
C PRO A 44 -0.84 -7.14 -6.17
N ALA A 45 0.35 -7.38 -5.63
CA ALA A 45 0.76 -8.70 -5.13
C ALA A 45 0.05 -9.10 -3.83
N LEU A 46 -0.39 -8.13 -3.00
CA LEU A 46 -1.18 -8.40 -1.81
C LEU A 46 -2.68 -8.26 -2.06
N VAL A 47 -3.09 -7.21 -2.77
CA VAL A 47 -4.51 -6.89 -2.99
C VAL A 47 -4.74 -6.45 -4.43
N ARG A 48 -5.58 -7.19 -5.14
CA ARG A 48 -6.07 -6.81 -6.48
C ARG A 48 -7.27 -5.88 -6.32
N LEU A 49 -7.03 -4.58 -6.20
CA LEU A 49 -8.05 -3.59 -5.86
C LEU A 49 -9.25 -3.60 -6.80
N LEU A 50 -9.03 -3.64 -8.11
CA LEU A 50 -10.11 -3.64 -9.11
C LEU A 50 -10.88 -4.96 -9.19
N ALA A 51 -10.45 -6.01 -8.48
CA ALA A 51 -11.24 -7.23 -8.31
C ALA A 51 -12.22 -7.14 -7.13
N ILE A 52 -12.14 -6.08 -6.34
CA ILE A 52 -13.04 -5.83 -5.21
C ILE A 52 -14.26 -5.08 -5.70
N ASP A 53 -15.42 -5.64 -5.46
CA ASP A 53 -16.68 -5.07 -5.88
C ASP A 53 -16.93 -3.68 -5.28
N GLY A 54 -17.22 -2.68 -6.12
CA GLY A 54 -17.42 -1.28 -5.72
C GLY A 54 -16.13 -0.47 -5.58
N VAL A 55 -14.96 -1.02 -5.89
CA VAL A 55 -13.73 -0.23 -6.10
C VAL A 55 -13.62 0.13 -7.57
N ASP A 56 -13.67 1.41 -7.90
CA ASP A 56 -13.71 1.92 -9.28
C ASP A 56 -12.33 2.26 -9.82
N VAL A 57 -11.44 2.74 -8.97
CA VAL A 57 -10.11 3.23 -9.36
C VAL A 57 -9.05 2.73 -8.40
N SER A 58 -7.97 2.22 -8.95
CA SER A 58 -6.76 1.84 -8.24
C SER A 58 -5.64 2.84 -8.54
N ILE A 59 -4.96 3.33 -7.47
CA ILE A 59 -3.80 4.21 -7.58
C ILE A 59 -2.61 3.56 -6.90
N HIS A 60 -1.43 3.72 -7.49
CA HIS A 60 -0.17 3.29 -6.90
C HIS A 60 0.93 4.32 -7.15
N ALA A 61 1.70 4.68 -6.13
CA ALA A 61 3.00 5.31 -6.35
C ALA A 61 3.97 4.26 -6.90
N GLY A 62 4.25 4.34 -8.20
CA GLY A 62 5.17 3.43 -8.88
C GLY A 62 6.60 3.49 -8.33
N THR A 63 6.97 4.63 -7.74
CA THR A 63 8.22 4.88 -7.01
C THR A 63 8.50 3.84 -5.90
N LYS A 64 7.44 3.24 -5.30
CA LYS A 64 7.56 2.32 -4.17
C LYS A 64 7.74 0.87 -4.67
N TYR A 65 6.89 -0.04 -4.26
CA TYR A 65 7.04 -1.48 -4.56
C TYR A 65 6.97 -1.83 -6.05
N LEU A 66 6.23 -1.09 -6.88
CA LEU A 66 6.15 -1.38 -8.31
C LEU A 66 7.51 -1.22 -9.00
N GLY A 67 8.19 -0.11 -8.80
CA GLY A 67 9.58 0.09 -9.23
C GLY A 67 10.54 -0.76 -8.40
N GLY A 68 10.52 -0.57 -7.09
CA GLY A 68 11.17 -1.42 -6.09
C GLY A 68 12.68 -1.23 -5.92
N HIS A 69 13.29 -0.25 -6.60
CA HIS A 69 14.74 -0.05 -6.62
C HIS A 69 15.16 1.39 -6.25
N SER A 70 14.21 2.26 -5.90
CA SER A 70 14.44 3.67 -5.53
C SER A 70 15.15 4.51 -6.63
N ASP A 71 14.97 4.14 -7.88
CA ASP A 71 15.66 4.70 -9.05
C ASP A 71 14.72 5.40 -10.04
N LEU A 72 13.43 5.50 -9.71
CA LEU A 72 12.42 6.17 -10.54
C LEU A 72 11.35 6.87 -9.70
N THR A 73 10.66 7.81 -10.32
CA THR A 73 9.43 8.42 -9.78
C THR A 73 8.28 8.22 -10.74
N ALA A 74 7.24 7.52 -10.31
CA ALA A 74 6.08 7.23 -11.15
C ALA A 74 4.79 7.16 -10.35
N GLY A 75 3.67 7.47 -11.01
CA GLY A 75 2.31 7.19 -10.55
C GLY A 75 1.60 6.27 -11.55
N VAL A 76 0.79 5.37 -11.04
CA VAL A 76 -0.03 4.46 -11.85
C VAL A 76 -1.48 4.58 -11.43
N VAL A 77 -2.36 4.78 -12.39
CA VAL A 77 -3.83 4.80 -12.21
C VAL A 77 -4.44 3.75 -13.11
N SER A 78 -5.37 2.98 -12.59
CA SER A 78 -6.08 1.95 -13.34
C SER A 78 -7.57 1.94 -12.98
N SER A 79 -8.43 1.73 -13.97
CA SER A 79 -9.87 1.60 -13.81
C SER A 79 -10.44 0.75 -14.94
N HIS A 80 -11.62 0.15 -14.74
CA HIS A 80 -12.44 -0.46 -15.78
C HIS A 80 -13.33 0.56 -16.50
N ASP A 81 -13.45 1.81 -15.98
CA ASP A 81 -14.20 2.91 -16.61
C ASP A 81 -13.33 3.56 -17.71
N GLU A 82 -13.64 3.28 -18.95
CA GLU A 82 -12.91 3.80 -20.11
C GLU A 82 -13.01 5.33 -20.21
N ASP A 83 -14.17 5.92 -19.91
CA ASP A 83 -14.34 7.37 -19.93
C ASP A 83 -13.48 8.05 -18.86
N PHE A 84 -13.38 7.44 -17.68
CA PHE A 84 -12.46 7.90 -16.64
C PHE A 84 -11.01 7.84 -17.13
N MET A 85 -10.59 6.73 -17.73
CA MET A 85 -9.23 6.56 -18.25
C MET A 85 -8.93 7.52 -19.40
N HIS A 86 -9.88 7.81 -20.30
CA HIS A 86 -9.72 8.84 -21.33
C HIS A 86 -9.53 10.24 -20.73
N ARG A 87 -10.27 10.59 -19.66
CA ARG A 87 -10.07 11.85 -18.95
C ARG A 87 -8.70 11.92 -18.28
N CYS A 88 -8.21 10.83 -17.69
CA CYS A 88 -6.87 10.74 -17.13
C CYS A 88 -5.79 10.96 -18.20
N ALA A 89 -5.89 10.29 -19.35
CA ALA A 89 -4.97 10.45 -20.47
C ALA A 89 -4.96 11.90 -21.02
N LYS A 90 -6.15 12.52 -21.12
CA LYS A 90 -6.27 13.93 -21.53
C LYS A 90 -5.60 14.86 -20.51
N ALA A 91 -5.82 14.64 -19.21
CA ALA A 91 -5.18 15.41 -18.15
C ALA A 91 -3.66 15.25 -18.18
N GLN A 92 -3.17 14.01 -18.31
CA GLN A 92 -1.74 13.71 -18.45
C GLN A 92 -1.11 14.50 -19.62
N LYS A 93 -1.76 14.50 -20.77
CA LYS A 93 -1.28 15.24 -21.94
C LYS A 93 -1.27 16.75 -21.72
N LEU A 94 -2.32 17.32 -21.10
CA LEU A 94 -2.48 18.76 -20.93
C LEU A 94 -1.56 19.32 -19.82
N PHE A 95 -1.37 18.57 -18.73
CA PHE A 95 -0.58 19.00 -17.58
C PHE A 95 0.87 18.49 -17.59
N GLY A 96 1.26 17.71 -18.59
CA GLY A 96 2.64 17.24 -18.76
C GLY A 96 3.08 16.14 -17.79
N GLY A 97 2.15 15.49 -17.06
CA GLY A 97 2.44 14.38 -16.15
C GLY A 97 2.80 13.06 -16.86
N THR A 98 3.51 13.14 -17.98
CA THR A 98 3.91 11.97 -18.77
C THR A 98 5.23 11.41 -18.26
N LEU A 99 5.23 10.12 -17.99
CA LEU A 99 6.43 9.41 -17.57
C LEU A 99 7.45 9.36 -18.71
N SER A 100 8.74 9.54 -18.38
CA SER A 100 9.81 9.45 -19.36
C SER A 100 9.92 8.00 -19.94
N ALA A 101 10.49 7.86 -21.11
CA ALA A 101 10.73 6.54 -21.70
C ALA A 101 11.64 5.67 -20.80
N PHE A 102 12.63 6.30 -20.17
CA PHE A 102 13.57 5.62 -19.28
C PHE A 102 12.89 5.16 -17.98
N ASP A 103 12.14 6.05 -17.32
CA ASP A 103 11.38 5.67 -16.11
C ASP A 103 10.32 4.61 -16.41
N SER A 104 9.69 4.67 -17.60
CA SER A 104 8.74 3.66 -18.06
C SER A 104 9.41 2.29 -18.22
N PHE A 105 10.62 2.26 -18.77
CA PHE A 105 11.42 1.04 -18.88
C PHE A 105 11.79 0.48 -17.51
N LEU A 106 12.26 1.32 -16.57
CA LEU A 106 12.61 0.92 -15.21
C LEU A 106 11.39 0.39 -14.46
N LEU A 107 10.25 1.08 -14.55
CA LEU A 107 9.00 0.64 -13.93
C LEU A 107 8.56 -0.72 -14.47
N HIS A 108 8.53 -0.89 -15.79
CA HIS A 108 8.18 -2.15 -16.42
C HIS A 108 9.12 -3.30 -16.00
N ARG A 109 10.42 -3.02 -15.92
CA ARG A 109 11.43 -3.98 -15.43
C ARG A 109 11.19 -4.33 -13.96
N GLY A 110 10.90 -3.34 -13.09
CA GLY A 110 10.65 -3.53 -11.67
C GLY A 110 9.42 -4.41 -11.40
N ILE A 111 8.33 -4.20 -12.16
CA ILE A 111 7.09 -4.98 -12.01
C ILE A 111 7.31 -6.48 -12.24
N LYS A 112 8.22 -6.88 -13.13
CA LYS A 112 8.50 -8.30 -13.44
C LYS A 112 8.93 -9.13 -12.22
N THR A 113 9.51 -8.50 -11.20
CA THR A 113 9.97 -9.16 -9.97
C THR A 113 9.10 -8.83 -8.75
N LEU A 114 7.97 -8.14 -8.95
CA LEU A 114 7.13 -7.66 -7.85
C LEU A 114 6.69 -8.78 -6.92
N ASP A 115 6.16 -9.86 -7.47
CA ASP A 115 5.63 -10.98 -6.66
C ASP A 115 6.72 -11.62 -5.80
N VAL A 116 7.88 -11.95 -6.39
CA VAL A 116 9.03 -12.54 -5.68
C VAL A 116 9.53 -11.60 -4.57
N ARG A 117 9.63 -10.29 -4.87
CA ARG A 117 10.06 -9.28 -3.89
C ARG A 117 9.04 -9.14 -2.75
N MET A 118 7.75 -9.07 -3.05
CA MET A 118 6.72 -8.94 -2.03
C MET A 118 6.64 -10.18 -1.14
N GLY A 119 6.78 -11.38 -1.69
CA GLY A 119 6.88 -12.60 -0.90
C GLY A 119 8.10 -12.59 0.05
N ARG A 120 9.25 -12.08 -0.40
CA ARG A 120 10.43 -11.93 0.46
C ARG A 120 10.25 -10.85 1.51
N HIS A 121 9.70 -9.70 1.14
CA HIS A 121 9.37 -8.62 2.09
C HIS A 121 8.44 -9.09 3.20
N GLY A 122 7.38 -9.84 2.86
CA GLY A 122 6.44 -10.37 3.84
C GLY A 122 7.10 -11.31 4.85
N ARG A 123 7.94 -12.24 4.38
CA ARG A 123 8.68 -13.16 5.27
C ARG A 123 9.66 -12.43 6.17
N ASN A 124 10.43 -11.51 5.62
CA ASN A 124 11.40 -10.72 6.40
C ASN A 124 10.69 -9.84 7.44
N ALA A 125 9.61 -9.17 7.04
CA ALA A 125 8.84 -8.30 7.92
C ALA A 125 8.21 -9.08 9.09
N LEU A 126 7.70 -10.28 8.85
CA LEU A 126 7.15 -11.11 9.92
C LEU A 126 8.23 -11.51 10.94
N ALA A 127 9.41 -11.93 10.47
CA ALA A 127 10.52 -12.29 11.35
C ALA A 127 11.01 -11.09 12.18
N VAL A 128 11.16 -9.91 11.55
CA VAL A 128 11.56 -8.67 12.25
C VAL A 128 10.48 -8.23 13.24
N ALA A 129 9.20 -8.27 12.84
CA ALA A 129 8.11 -7.87 13.72
C ALA A 129 8.02 -8.75 14.98
N ALA A 130 8.19 -10.08 14.82
CA ALA A 130 8.22 -11.01 15.96
C ALA A 130 9.42 -10.76 16.89
N ALA A 131 10.60 -10.49 16.33
CA ALA A 131 11.78 -10.15 17.12
C ALA A 131 11.62 -8.82 17.87
N LEU A 132 11.01 -7.82 17.25
CA LEU A 132 10.71 -6.53 17.90
C LEU A 132 9.66 -6.70 19.00
N GLU A 133 8.62 -7.52 18.80
CA GLU A 133 7.59 -7.77 19.81
C GLU A 133 8.14 -8.46 21.06
N ALA A 134 9.17 -9.29 20.89
CA ALA A 134 9.88 -9.96 21.99
C ALA A 134 10.92 -9.07 22.69
N ASN A 135 11.24 -7.89 22.14
CA ASN A 135 12.29 -7.02 22.68
C ASN A 135 11.75 -6.13 23.81
N PRO A 136 12.33 -6.18 25.05
CA PRO A 136 11.87 -5.36 26.17
C PRO A 136 12.02 -3.85 25.97
N GLY A 137 12.86 -3.40 25.01
CA GLY A 137 13.00 -2.00 24.61
C GLY A 137 11.90 -1.50 23.66
N VAL A 138 10.96 -2.37 23.29
CA VAL A 138 9.85 -2.06 22.37
C VAL A 138 8.53 -2.24 23.11
N SER A 139 7.76 -1.16 23.24
CA SER A 139 6.47 -1.19 23.94
C SER A 139 5.32 -1.71 23.07
N ARG A 140 5.41 -1.54 21.75
CA ARG A 140 4.37 -2.00 20.83
C ARG A 140 4.89 -2.11 19.40
N VAL A 141 4.42 -3.15 18.67
CA VAL A 141 4.65 -3.31 17.24
C VAL A 141 3.31 -3.21 16.50
N PHE A 142 3.29 -2.46 15.40
CA PHE A 142 2.15 -2.35 14.49
C PHE A 142 2.52 -3.06 13.19
N TYR A 143 2.13 -4.31 13.07
CA TYR A 143 2.31 -5.11 11.86
C TYR A 143 1.12 -6.06 11.68
N PRO A 144 0.39 -5.98 10.57
CA PRO A 144 -0.84 -6.77 10.38
C PRO A 144 -0.63 -8.29 10.39
N GLY A 145 0.61 -8.73 10.19
CA GLY A 145 0.98 -10.16 10.29
C GLY A 145 1.06 -10.71 11.71
N LEU A 146 1.10 -9.85 12.73
CA LEU A 146 1.11 -10.29 14.13
C LEU A 146 -0.32 -10.46 14.66
N PRO A 147 -0.61 -11.53 15.43
CA PRO A 147 -1.92 -11.71 16.08
C PRO A 147 -2.30 -10.58 17.03
N SER A 148 -1.33 -9.86 17.58
CA SER A 148 -1.52 -8.69 18.45
C SER A 148 -2.05 -7.46 17.72
N HIS A 149 -1.98 -7.43 16.37
CA HIS A 149 -2.47 -6.30 15.60
C HIS A 149 -4.01 -6.31 15.53
N PRO A 150 -4.69 -5.15 15.77
CA PRO A 150 -6.16 -5.11 15.84
C PRO A 150 -6.85 -5.51 14.53
N ASP A 151 -6.17 -5.36 13.39
CA ASP A 151 -6.72 -5.69 12.07
C ASP A 151 -6.13 -7.01 11.50
N HIS A 152 -5.54 -7.89 12.34
CA HIS A 152 -4.92 -9.14 11.89
C HIS A 152 -5.89 -10.03 11.11
N GLU A 153 -7.09 -10.25 11.62
CA GLU A 153 -8.10 -11.08 10.97
C GLU A 153 -8.61 -10.45 9.65
N LEU A 154 -8.70 -9.13 9.60
CA LEU A 154 -9.00 -8.42 8.37
C LEU A 154 -7.86 -8.59 7.34
N ALA A 155 -6.62 -8.47 7.79
CA ALA A 155 -5.44 -8.68 6.94
C ALA A 155 -5.41 -10.09 6.33
N LYS A 156 -5.69 -11.11 7.12
CA LYS A 156 -5.76 -12.51 6.66
C LYS A 156 -6.81 -12.69 5.55
N ARG A 157 -7.96 -12.04 5.68
CA ARG A 157 -9.01 -12.10 4.65
C ARG A 157 -8.67 -11.31 3.40
N GLN A 158 -8.05 -10.13 3.57
CA GLN A 158 -7.86 -9.16 2.50
C GLN A 158 -6.57 -9.37 1.71
N PHE A 159 -5.51 -9.87 2.35
CA PHE A 159 -4.20 -10.12 1.73
C PHE A 159 -4.06 -11.58 1.28
N ALA A 160 -5.02 -12.08 0.52
CA ALA A 160 -5.12 -13.49 0.17
C ALA A 160 -4.12 -13.97 -0.90
N ALA A 161 -3.37 -13.08 -1.53
CA ALA A 161 -2.61 -13.40 -2.74
C ALA A 161 -1.19 -13.95 -2.53
N GLY A 162 -0.85 -14.47 -1.34
CA GLY A 162 0.41 -15.19 -1.14
C GLY A 162 1.63 -14.33 -0.82
N GLY A 163 1.53 -12.98 -0.87
CA GLY A 163 2.60 -12.02 -0.53
C GLY A 163 2.83 -11.82 0.97
N GLY A 164 2.11 -12.55 1.83
CA GLY A 164 2.11 -12.35 3.27
C GLY A 164 1.36 -11.08 3.67
N PHE A 165 1.90 -10.32 4.64
CA PHE A 165 1.27 -9.12 5.19
C PHE A 165 1.98 -7.82 4.79
N GLY A 166 2.81 -7.87 3.74
CA GLY A 166 3.60 -6.74 3.25
C GLY A 166 4.89 -6.51 4.02
N GLY A 167 5.65 -5.50 3.58
CA GLY A 167 6.98 -5.19 4.13
C GLY A 167 7.02 -3.98 5.06
N LYS A 168 5.86 -3.42 5.46
CA LYS A 168 5.78 -2.19 6.23
C LYS A 168 5.29 -2.46 7.65
N MET A 169 6.02 -1.96 8.62
CA MET A 169 5.66 -1.99 10.04
C MET A 169 6.00 -0.67 10.72
N ALA A 170 5.45 -0.46 11.91
CA ALA A 170 5.86 0.59 12.82
C ALA A 170 5.96 0.02 14.24
N PHE A 171 6.74 0.65 15.11
CA PHE A 171 6.85 0.24 16.49
C PHE A 171 7.11 1.43 17.41
N LEU A 172 6.79 1.28 18.66
CA LEU A 172 7.05 2.25 19.71
C LEU A 172 8.20 1.76 20.57
N VAL A 173 9.18 2.63 20.81
CA VAL A 173 10.33 2.37 21.67
C VAL A 173 9.99 2.78 23.10
N GLU A 174 10.39 1.96 24.07
CA GLU A 174 10.28 2.31 25.48
C GLU A 174 11.06 3.59 25.83
N GLY A 175 10.54 4.39 26.76
CA GLY A 175 11.13 5.67 27.13
C GLY A 175 10.83 6.84 26.17
N GLY A 176 10.01 6.61 25.13
CA GLY A 176 9.44 7.66 24.29
C GLY A 176 10.40 8.25 23.26
N ARG A 177 10.27 9.57 23.01
CA ARG A 177 10.89 10.24 21.85
C ARG A 177 12.42 10.17 21.83
N ARG A 178 13.09 10.39 22.96
CA ARG A 178 14.57 10.44 23.00
C ARG A 178 15.24 9.11 22.65
N PRO A 179 14.84 7.95 23.21
CA PRO A 179 15.33 6.64 22.77
C PRO A 179 15.02 6.35 21.31
N ALA A 180 13.81 6.67 20.82
CA ALA A 180 13.43 6.46 19.43
C ALA A 180 14.30 7.28 18.45
N GLN A 181 14.62 8.52 18.79
CA GLN A 181 15.51 9.36 17.99
C GLN A 181 16.93 8.79 17.93
N ARG A 182 17.49 8.39 19.07
CA ARG A 182 18.83 7.75 19.14
C ARG A 182 18.89 6.45 18.33
N LEU A 183 17.83 5.64 18.37
CA LEU A 183 17.74 4.44 17.55
C LEU A 183 17.75 4.81 16.05
N GLY A 184 16.95 5.80 15.63
CA GLY A 184 16.95 6.27 14.25
C GLY A 184 18.32 6.74 13.77
N GLU A 185 19.03 7.52 14.60
CA GLU A 185 20.39 8.01 14.30
C GLU A 185 21.44 6.89 14.23
N SER A 186 21.24 5.77 14.93
CA SER A 186 22.14 4.61 14.89
C SER A 186 21.93 3.69 13.69
N LEU A 187 20.85 3.85 12.95
CA LEU A 187 20.51 3.05 11.75
C LEU A 187 20.91 3.74 10.43
N CYS A 188 21.37 4.97 10.48
CA CYS A 188 21.91 5.76 9.35
C CYS A 188 23.46 5.71 9.29
#